data_5099157e2611d3834b34f7fa19e2c178
#
_entry.id   5099157e2611d3834b34f7fa19e2c178
#
_cell.length_a   1.000
_cell.length_b   1.000
_cell.length_c   1.000
_cell.angle_alpha   90.00
_cell.angle_beta   90.00
_cell.angle_gamma   90.00
#
_symmetry.space_group_name_H-M   'P 1'
#
loop_
_entity.id
_entity.type
_entity.pdbx_description
1 polymer ?
#
loop_
_entity_poly.entity_id
_entity_poly.type
_entity_poly.pdbx_seq_one_letter_code
_entity_poly.pdbx_strand_id
1 'polypeptide(L)'
;LSSLKSSKTAYSLFPGQIVAIEGMNPTGRKLVAHRICEGAAHELNTSSVEDLREFHYVMQGGAPVKVVTACGPFTTSDNMDYQPFVDFIHVVMEQSPDVVILTGPFVDMRQENVKKGNVTIEVGEDVHQIASYEALFANKITGLIEEAFAMEEEMQTQFVLVPALEDATAKWV
;
A
#
# COMPACT_ATOMS: atom_id res chain seq x y z
N LEU A 1 -24.72 14.50 -11.94
CA LEU A 1 -24.45 15.92 -11.51
C LEU A 1 -24.85 16.91 -12.61
N SER A 2 -26.09 16.84 -13.15
CA SER A 2 -26.46 17.64 -14.32
C SER A 2 -27.34 18.86 -14.06
N SER A 3 -27.43 19.36 -12.84
CA SER A 3 -28.01 20.69 -12.59
C SER A 3 -27.56 21.26 -11.26
N LEU A 4 -26.38 21.84 -11.24
CA LEU A 4 -26.03 22.88 -10.29
C LEU A 4 -26.61 24.19 -10.83
N LYS A 5 -27.69 24.70 -10.25
CA LYS A 5 -28.10 26.08 -10.45
C LYS A 5 -27.19 26.95 -9.62
N SER A 6 -26.15 27.44 -10.24
CA SER A 6 -25.08 28.19 -9.63
C SER A 6 -25.47 29.65 -9.39
N SER A 7 -25.30 30.10 -8.17
CA SER A 7 -24.79 31.43 -7.92
C SER A 7 -23.25 31.33 -7.99
N LYS A 8 -22.65 31.75 -9.08
CA LYS A 8 -21.25 32.16 -9.29
C LYS A 8 -20.07 31.49 -8.54
N THR A 9 -20.21 30.28 -8.02
CA THR A 9 -19.09 29.59 -7.39
C THR A 9 -18.50 28.60 -8.38
N ALA A 10 -17.28 28.85 -8.82
CA ALA A 10 -16.49 27.86 -9.56
C ALA A 10 -16.23 26.66 -8.64
N TYR A 11 -16.45 25.44 -9.11
CA TYR A 11 -16.13 24.22 -8.38
C TYR A 11 -15.35 23.28 -9.29
N SER A 12 -14.51 22.48 -8.69
CA SER A 12 -13.80 21.42 -9.35
C SER A 12 -13.96 20.13 -8.55
N LEU A 13 -14.36 19.06 -9.20
CA LEU A 13 -14.55 17.76 -8.57
C LEU A 13 -13.79 16.71 -9.36
N PHE A 14 -13.19 15.76 -8.64
CA PHE A 14 -12.47 14.64 -9.23
C PHE A 14 -12.88 13.32 -8.58
N PRO A 15 -12.76 12.19 -9.29
CA PRO A 15 -13.05 10.87 -8.73
C PRO A 15 -12.24 10.59 -7.46
N GLY A 16 -12.91 10.09 -6.40
CA GLY A 16 -12.30 9.83 -5.10
C GLY A 16 -12.30 11.01 -4.13
N GLN A 17 -12.68 12.20 -4.57
CA GLN A 17 -12.80 13.35 -3.67
C GLN A 17 -13.98 13.20 -2.71
N ILE A 18 -13.74 13.39 -1.41
CA ILE A 18 -14.79 13.46 -0.39
C ILE A 18 -15.26 14.91 -0.27
N VAL A 19 -16.56 15.13 -0.46
CA VAL A 19 -17.16 16.45 -0.38
C VAL A 19 -18.46 16.41 0.45
N ALA A 20 -18.76 17.48 1.15
CA ALA A 20 -20.05 17.68 1.76
C ALA A 20 -20.95 18.50 0.82
N ILE A 21 -22.17 18.01 0.60
CA ILE A 21 -23.13 18.64 -0.32
C ILE A 21 -24.42 18.92 0.42
N GLU A 22 -24.86 20.17 0.38
CA GLU A 22 -26.19 20.56 0.79
C GLU A 22 -27.11 20.52 -0.45
N GLY A 23 -28.17 19.74 -0.39
CA GLY A 23 -29.05 19.57 -1.52
C GLY A 23 -30.29 18.74 -1.21
N MET A 24 -31.10 18.48 -2.24
CA MET A 24 -32.28 17.63 -2.12
C MET A 24 -32.32 16.53 -3.17
N ASN A 25 -32.96 15.44 -2.81
CA ASN A 25 -33.20 14.31 -3.72
C ASN A 25 -34.70 14.09 -3.92
N PRO A 26 -35.38 14.93 -4.73
CA PRO A 26 -36.85 14.91 -4.86
C PRO A 26 -37.38 13.63 -5.53
N THR A 27 -36.55 12.92 -6.27
CA THR A 27 -36.99 11.75 -7.09
C THR A 27 -36.39 10.43 -6.61
N GLY A 28 -35.51 10.43 -5.60
CA GLY A 28 -34.75 9.25 -5.18
C GLY A 28 -33.63 8.81 -6.15
N ARG A 29 -33.54 9.44 -7.32
CA ARG A 29 -32.62 9.04 -8.40
C ARG A 29 -31.46 9.99 -8.63
N LYS A 30 -31.58 11.24 -8.21
CA LYS A 30 -30.52 12.24 -8.38
C LYS A 30 -30.51 13.24 -7.22
N LEU A 31 -29.32 13.61 -6.77
CA LEU A 31 -29.10 14.67 -5.82
C LEU A 31 -28.98 16.00 -6.58
N VAL A 32 -29.82 16.96 -6.24
CA VAL A 32 -29.73 18.34 -6.73
C VAL A 32 -29.00 19.15 -5.67
N ALA A 33 -27.73 19.45 -5.93
CA ALA A 33 -26.88 20.20 -5.02
C ALA A 33 -27.24 21.69 -5.08
N HIS A 34 -27.46 22.31 -3.93
CA HIS A 34 -27.61 23.76 -3.76
C HIS A 34 -26.28 24.39 -3.39
N ARG A 35 -25.46 23.67 -2.63
CA ARG A 35 -24.17 24.13 -2.14
C ARG A 35 -23.20 22.95 -2.05
N ILE A 36 -21.97 23.20 -2.45
CA ILE A 36 -20.84 22.28 -2.18
C ILE A 36 -20.03 22.96 -1.08
N CYS A 37 -19.87 22.26 0.04
CA CYS A 37 -19.04 22.71 1.13
C CYS A 37 -17.64 22.16 0.89
N GLU A 38 -16.67 23.04 0.77
CA GLU A 38 -15.27 22.64 0.84
C GLU A 38 -15.02 22.13 2.25
N GLY A 39 -14.43 20.94 2.37
CA GLY A 39 -14.10 20.38 3.68
C GLY A 39 -13.17 21.33 4.42
N ALA A 40 -13.43 21.56 5.71
CA ALA A 40 -12.45 22.20 6.56
C ALA A 40 -11.21 21.29 6.60
N ALA A 41 -10.11 21.76 6.05
CA ALA A 41 -8.84 21.08 6.24
C ALA A 41 -8.54 21.06 7.74
N HIS A 42 -8.37 19.87 8.30
CA HIS A 42 -7.81 19.77 9.64
C HIS A 42 -6.40 20.34 9.64
N GLU A 43 -6.02 20.96 10.75
CA GLU A 43 -4.63 21.36 10.93
C GLU A 43 -3.75 20.13 10.74
N LEU A 44 -2.73 20.26 9.91
CA LEU A 44 -1.74 19.20 9.75
C LEU A 44 -0.98 19.06 11.08
N ASN A 45 -0.88 17.84 11.57
CA ASN A 45 0.01 17.54 12.68
C ASN A 45 1.45 17.79 12.20
N THR A 46 1.99 18.92 12.58
CA THR A 46 3.39 19.27 12.29
C THR A 46 4.22 19.10 13.55
N SER A 47 5.34 18.40 13.41
CA SER A 47 6.33 18.32 14.49
C SER A 47 6.96 19.69 14.74
N SER A 48 7.24 20.02 15.99
CA SER A 48 7.95 21.24 16.32
C SER A 48 9.41 21.18 15.81
N VAL A 49 10.06 22.33 15.71
CA VAL A 49 11.48 22.38 15.31
C VAL A 49 12.36 21.67 16.35
N GLU A 50 11.95 21.72 17.61
CA GLU A 50 12.60 21.05 18.73
C GLU A 50 12.50 19.52 18.56
N ASP A 51 11.31 19.00 18.29
CA ASP A 51 11.07 17.56 18.04
C ASP A 51 11.91 17.08 16.85
N LEU A 52 11.91 17.84 15.74
CA LEU A 52 12.70 17.49 14.55
C LEU A 52 14.20 17.47 14.84
N ARG A 53 14.70 18.38 15.66
CA ARG A 53 16.12 18.38 16.07
C ARG A 53 16.45 17.21 16.97
N GLU A 54 15.57 16.88 17.91
CA GLU A 54 15.74 15.72 18.79
C GLU A 54 15.79 14.43 17.97
N PHE A 55 14.83 14.22 17.06
CA PHE A 55 14.85 13.06 16.17
C PHE A 55 16.13 12.99 15.33
N HIS A 56 16.52 14.09 14.69
CA HIS A 56 17.66 14.08 13.79
C HIS A 56 18.99 13.92 14.50
N TYR A 57 19.23 14.69 15.58
CA TYR A 57 20.55 14.71 16.22
C TYR A 57 20.70 13.69 17.34
N VAL A 58 19.64 13.45 18.12
CA VAL A 58 19.72 12.54 19.27
C VAL A 58 19.43 11.10 18.85
N MET A 59 18.35 10.86 18.10
CA MET A 59 17.94 9.51 17.72
C MET A 59 18.68 8.98 16.50
N GLN A 60 18.94 9.81 15.50
CA GLN A 60 19.63 9.41 14.25
C GLN A 60 21.13 9.72 14.26
N GLY A 61 21.65 10.39 15.29
CA GLY A 61 23.06 10.82 15.32
C GLY A 61 23.46 11.80 14.22
N GLY A 62 22.49 12.48 13.58
CA GLY A 62 22.72 13.38 12.45
C GLY A 62 22.98 12.68 11.11
N ALA A 63 22.89 11.35 11.04
CA ALA A 63 23.08 10.59 9.81
C ALA A 63 21.83 10.67 8.91
N PRO A 64 22.00 10.64 7.57
CA PRO A 64 20.87 10.54 6.65
C PRO A 64 20.21 9.17 6.74
N VAL A 65 18.87 9.12 6.68
CA VAL A 65 18.10 7.88 6.61
C VAL A 65 18.02 7.43 5.15
N LYS A 66 18.42 6.18 4.90
CA LYS A 66 18.31 5.55 3.58
C LYS A 66 16.97 4.82 3.46
N VAL A 67 16.10 5.33 2.61
CA VAL A 67 14.78 4.77 2.35
C VAL A 67 14.73 4.18 0.94
N VAL A 68 14.29 2.93 0.84
CA VAL A 68 14.02 2.26 -0.44
C VAL A 68 12.53 2.03 -0.57
N THR A 69 11.97 2.30 -1.74
CA THR A 69 10.55 2.07 -2.01
C THR A 69 10.36 1.18 -3.23
N ALA A 70 9.42 0.23 -3.15
CA ALA A 70 9.01 -0.57 -4.28
C ALA A 70 7.49 -0.72 -4.34
N CYS A 71 6.97 -0.89 -5.56
CA CYS A 71 5.54 -1.04 -5.81
C CYS A 71 5.30 -2.38 -6.52
N GLY A 72 4.28 -3.10 -6.09
CA GLY A 72 3.80 -4.30 -6.76
C GLY A 72 3.25 -4.05 -8.18
N PRO A 73 2.88 -5.11 -8.90
CA PRO A 73 2.87 -6.50 -8.44
C PRO A 73 4.30 -7.07 -8.31
N PHE A 74 4.49 -7.96 -7.35
CA PHE A 74 5.78 -8.57 -7.03
C PHE A 74 5.99 -9.93 -7.70
N THR A 75 5.05 -10.34 -8.55
CA THR A 75 5.14 -11.54 -9.39
C THR A 75 4.78 -11.19 -10.83
N THR A 76 5.20 -12.03 -11.77
CA THR A 76 4.86 -11.90 -13.17
C THR A 76 3.45 -12.45 -13.46
N SER A 77 2.90 -12.14 -14.64
CA SER A 77 1.54 -12.57 -15.00
C SER A 77 1.44 -14.06 -15.35
N ASP A 78 2.56 -14.72 -15.63
CA ASP A 78 2.65 -16.09 -16.15
C ASP A 78 2.90 -17.14 -15.06
N ASN A 79 3.42 -16.73 -13.89
CA ASN A 79 3.70 -17.66 -12.79
C ASN A 79 3.39 -17.06 -11.42
N MET A 80 3.66 -17.84 -10.36
CA MET A 80 3.47 -17.46 -8.96
C MET A 80 4.78 -17.59 -8.15
N ASP A 81 5.92 -17.48 -8.81
CA ASP A 81 7.23 -17.74 -8.19
C ASP A 81 7.74 -16.55 -7.37
N TYR A 82 7.20 -15.35 -7.64
CA TYR A 82 7.62 -14.10 -6.98
C TYR A 82 9.09 -13.76 -7.19
N GLN A 83 9.68 -14.21 -8.30
CA GLN A 83 11.11 -13.96 -8.59
C GLN A 83 11.48 -12.46 -8.55
N PRO A 84 10.66 -11.52 -9.06
CA PRO A 84 10.97 -10.10 -8.93
C PRO A 84 11.08 -9.62 -7.47
N PHE A 85 10.33 -10.24 -6.55
CA PHE A 85 10.43 -9.93 -5.13
C PHE A 85 11.69 -10.52 -4.50
N VAL A 86 12.06 -11.74 -4.86
CA VAL A 86 13.32 -12.37 -4.43
C VAL A 86 14.51 -11.52 -4.85
N ASP A 87 14.56 -11.10 -6.12
CA ASP A 87 15.62 -10.25 -6.64
C ASP A 87 15.68 -8.89 -5.91
N PHE A 88 14.51 -8.33 -5.60
CA PHE A 88 14.42 -7.09 -4.82
C PHE A 88 14.96 -7.28 -3.39
N ILE A 89 14.63 -8.37 -2.70
CA ILE A 89 15.15 -8.66 -1.36
C ILE A 89 16.68 -8.77 -1.38
N HIS A 90 17.27 -9.40 -2.41
CA HIS A 90 18.73 -9.43 -2.56
C HIS A 90 19.33 -8.01 -2.65
N VAL A 91 18.71 -7.12 -3.41
CA VAL A 91 19.16 -5.72 -3.50
C VAL A 91 19.02 -5.00 -2.14
N VAL A 92 17.96 -5.30 -1.37
CA VAL A 92 17.80 -4.75 -0.02
C VAL A 92 18.91 -5.24 0.92
N MET A 93 19.25 -6.52 0.87
CA MET A 93 20.36 -7.08 1.66
C MET A 93 21.70 -6.44 1.30
N GLU A 94 22.00 -6.30 0.01
CA GLU A 94 23.24 -5.63 -0.44
C GLU A 94 23.34 -4.17 -0.01
N GLN A 95 22.21 -3.47 -0.02
CA GLN A 95 22.17 -2.04 0.25
C GLN A 95 21.99 -1.68 1.73
N SER A 96 21.44 -2.58 2.53
CA SER A 96 21.14 -2.41 3.95
C SER A 96 20.49 -1.03 4.24
N PRO A 97 19.30 -0.73 3.66
CA PRO A 97 18.61 0.53 3.91
C PRO A 97 18.04 0.54 5.33
N ASP A 98 17.82 1.73 5.90
CA ASP A 98 17.16 1.87 7.20
C ASP A 98 15.68 1.51 7.13
N VAL A 99 15.00 1.89 6.02
CA VAL A 99 13.57 1.66 5.82
C VAL A 99 13.29 1.17 4.40
N VAL A 100 12.45 0.14 4.30
CA VAL A 100 11.88 -0.32 3.03
C VAL A 100 10.36 -0.13 3.07
N ILE A 101 9.82 0.62 2.12
CA ILE A 101 8.39 0.83 1.97
C ILE A 101 7.91 0.05 0.74
N LEU A 102 7.06 -0.94 0.98
CA LEU A 102 6.47 -1.76 -0.06
C LEU A 102 4.99 -1.40 -0.22
N THR A 103 4.60 -1.00 -1.42
CA THR A 103 3.19 -0.78 -1.73
C THR A 103 2.69 -1.94 -2.61
N GLY A 104 1.52 -2.48 -2.27
CA GLY A 104 0.89 -3.56 -3.02
C GLY A 104 0.60 -3.22 -4.50
N PRO A 105 -0.03 -4.13 -5.23
CA PRO A 105 -0.57 -5.39 -4.73
C PRO A 105 0.51 -6.44 -4.43
N PHE A 106 0.33 -7.12 -3.29
CA PHE A 106 1.15 -8.26 -2.89
C PHE A 106 0.59 -9.57 -3.43
N VAL A 107 -0.73 -9.75 -3.30
CA VAL A 107 -1.50 -10.86 -3.88
C VAL A 107 -2.51 -10.26 -4.86
N ASP A 108 -2.07 -10.04 -6.10
CA ASP A 108 -2.84 -9.29 -7.10
C ASP A 108 -4.04 -10.10 -7.63
N MET A 109 -5.26 -9.62 -7.36
CA MET A 109 -6.52 -10.21 -7.89
C MET A 109 -6.64 -10.16 -9.41
N ARG A 110 -5.78 -9.41 -10.11
CA ARG A 110 -5.74 -9.38 -11.58
C ARG A 110 -4.92 -10.53 -12.15
N GLN A 111 -4.06 -11.16 -11.35
CA GLN A 111 -3.30 -12.33 -11.75
C GLN A 111 -4.24 -13.54 -11.90
N GLU A 112 -4.18 -14.24 -13.03
CA GLU A 112 -5.16 -15.26 -13.43
C GLU A 112 -5.26 -16.44 -12.45
N ASN A 113 -4.17 -16.89 -11.85
CA ASN A 113 -4.19 -17.98 -10.88
C ASN A 113 -4.84 -17.54 -9.57
N VAL A 114 -4.53 -16.34 -9.08
CA VAL A 114 -5.15 -15.74 -7.89
C VAL A 114 -6.65 -15.58 -8.12
N LYS A 115 -7.04 -14.98 -9.24
CA LYS A 115 -8.44 -14.77 -9.62
C LYS A 115 -9.26 -16.06 -9.69
N LYS A 116 -8.65 -17.16 -10.12
CA LYS A 116 -9.28 -18.49 -10.19
C LYS A 116 -9.23 -19.28 -8.89
N GLY A 117 -8.54 -18.76 -7.87
CA GLY A 117 -8.29 -19.48 -6.63
C GLY A 117 -7.29 -20.63 -6.74
N ASN A 118 -6.56 -20.70 -7.86
CA ASN A 118 -5.54 -21.72 -8.10
C ASN A 118 -4.20 -21.28 -7.49
N VAL A 119 -4.19 -21.12 -6.17
CA VAL A 119 -3.02 -20.68 -5.43
C VAL A 119 -2.35 -21.91 -4.84
N THR A 120 -1.07 -22.10 -5.16
CA THR A 120 -0.26 -23.19 -4.62
C THR A 120 1.00 -22.63 -3.98
N ILE A 121 1.41 -23.24 -2.87
CA ILE A 121 2.72 -23.00 -2.25
C ILE A 121 3.54 -24.28 -2.27
N GLU A 122 4.84 -24.14 -2.32
CA GLU A 122 5.77 -25.25 -2.20
C GLU A 122 5.93 -25.61 -0.71
N VAL A 123 5.71 -26.88 -0.41
CA VAL A 123 5.89 -27.44 0.93
C VAL A 123 6.86 -28.62 0.81
N GLY A 124 8.16 -28.33 0.95
CA GLY A 124 9.23 -29.32 0.74
C GLY A 124 9.58 -29.55 -0.74
N GLU A 125 10.49 -30.48 -1.00
CA GLU A 125 10.94 -30.79 -2.37
C GLU A 125 9.75 -31.34 -3.18
N ASP A 126 9.36 -30.61 -4.25
CA ASP A 126 8.35 -30.99 -5.25
C ASP A 126 6.90 -31.16 -4.77
N VAL A 127 6.54 -30.67 -3.58
CA VAL A 127 5.14 -30.76 -3.08
C VAL A 127 4.44 -29.42 -3.17
N HIS A 128 3.50 -29.32 -4.11
CA HIS A 128 2.59 -28.16 -4.22
C HIS A 128 1.31 -28.44 -3.45
N GLN A 129 0.98 -27.56 -2.51
CA GLN A 129 -0.27 -27.61 -1.75
C GLN A 129 -1.15 -26.41 -2.10
N ILE A 130 -2.46 -26.66 -2.29
CA ILE A 130 -3.44 -25.57 -2.44
C ILE A 130 -3.42 -24.73 -1.16
N ALA A 131 -3.26 -23.42 -1.32
CA ALA A 131 -3.10 -22.49 -0.23
C ALA A 131 -4.20 -21.41 -0.21
N SER A 132 -4.43 -20.82 0.94
CA SER A 132 -5.18 -19.57 1.03
C SER A 132 -4.35 -18.37 0.58
N TYR A 133 -4.99 -17.23 0.33
CA TYR A 133 -4.28 -16.00 -0.03
C TYR A 133 -3.36 -15.52 1.11
N GLU A 134 -3.78 -15.72 2.37
CA GLU A 134 -2.96 -15.42 3.54
C GLU A 134 -1.72 -16.31 3.59
N ALA A 135 -1.87 -17.60 3.28
CA ALA A 135 -0.74 -18.53 3.25
C ALA A 135 0.24 -18.20 2.12
N LEU A 136 -0.28 -17.78 0.95
CA LEU A 136 0.56 -17.29 -0.14
C LEU A 136 1.35 -16.05 0.28
N PHE A 137 0.67 -15.06 0.88
CA PHE A 137 1.32 -13.85 1.36
C PHE A 137 2.38 -14.17 2.42
N ALA A 138 2.04 -15.05 3.38
CA ALA A 138 2.98 -15.48 4.42
C ALA A 138 4.21 -16.18 3.85
N ASN A 139 4.04 -17.05 2.85
CA ASN A 139 5.15 -17.79 2.25
C ASN A 139 5.99 -16.93 1.31
N LYS A 140 5.35 -16.17 0.41
CA LYS A 140 6.04 -15.48 -0.69
C LYS A 140 6.44 -14.03 -0.39
N ILE A 141 5.91 -13.42 0.66
CA ILE A 141 6.24 -12.04 1.05
C ILE A 141 6.91 -12.02 2.42
N THR A 142 6.18 -12.34 3.50
CA THR A 142 6.76 -12.25 4.84
C THR A 142 7.84 -13.30 5.09
N GLY A 143 7.68 -14.51 4.57
CA GLY A 143 8.70 -15.57 4.69
C GLY A 143 10.04 -15.17 4.08
N LEU A 144 10.04 -14.57 2.89
CA LEU A 144 11.26 -14.09 2.25
C LEU A 144 11.92 -12.93 3.03
N ILE A 145 11.12 -12.06 3.64
CA ILE A 145 11.65 -11.01 4.52
C ILE A 145 12.27 -11.62 5.78
N GLU A 146 11.59 -12.59 6.41
CA GLU A 146 12.09 -13.30 7.59
C GLU A 146 13.38 -14.08 7.29
N GLU A 147 13.46 -14.73 6.14
CA GLU A 147 14.68 -15.40 5.67
C GLU A 147 15.84 -14.43 5.49
N ALA A 148 15.60 -13.25 4.93
CA ALA A 148 16.62 -12.21 4.79
C ALA A 148 17.16 -11.75 6.17
N PHE A 149 16.29 -11.55 7.15
CA PHE A 149 16.71 -11.25 8.52
C PHE A 149 17.48 -12.39 9.19
N ALA A 150 17.13 -13.65 8.87
CA ALA A 150 17.85 -14.79 9.42
C ALA A 150 19.25 -14.98 8.80
N MET A 151 19.45 -14.53 7.56
CA MET A 151 20.74 -14.59 6.88
C MET A 151 21.70 -13.48 7.30
N GLU A 152 21.15 -12.30 7.62
CA GLU A 152 21.89 -11.09 8.00
C GLU A 152 21.53 -10.67 9.42
N GLU A 153 22.23 -11.22 10.43
CA GLU A 153 21.98 -10.93 11.86
C GLU A 153 22.13 -9.45 12.23
N GLU A 154 22.87 -8.67 11.46
CA GLU A 154 23.08 -7.24 11.68
C GLU A 154 22.06 -6.33 10.96
N MET A 155 21.15 -6.91 10.14
CA MET A 155 20.19 -6.14 9.39
C MET A 155 19.14 -5.50 10.32
N GLN A 156 19.14 -4.17 10.37
CA GLN A 156 18.18 -3.37 11.19
C GLN A 156 17.10 -2.69 10.34
N THR A 157 16.97 -3.08 9.08
CA THR A 157 16.01 -2.54 8.13
C THR A 157 14.58 -2.70 8.63
N GLN A 158 13.81 -1.61 8.62
CA GLN A 158 12.39 -1.65 8.94
C GLN A 158 11.55 -1.77 7.67
N PHE A 159 10.64 -2.74 7.62
CA PHE A 159 9.71 -2.91 6.52
C PHE A 159 8.35 -2.31 6.84
N VAL A 160 7.85 -1.47 5.93
CA VAL A 160 6.50 -0.90 5.97
C VAL A 160 5.72 -1.46 4.78
N LEU A 161 4.67 -2.23 5.06
CA LEU A 161 3.83 -2.85 4.03
C LEU A 161 2.52 -2.05 3.91
N VAL A 162 2.25 -1.53 2.72
CA VAL A 162 1.04 -0.77 2.41
C VAL A 162 0.22 -1.54 1.39
N PRO A 163 -0.93 -2.11 1.76
CA PRO A 163 -1.76 -2.87 0.82
C PRO A 163 -2.38 -1.98 -0.25
N ALA A 164 -2.62 -2.55 -1.43
CA ALA A 164 -3.38 -1.92 -2.50
C ALA A 164 -4.83 -2.41 -2.51
N LEU A 165 -5.70 -1.69 -3.22
CA LEU A 165 -7.10 -2.09 -3.38
C LEU A 165 -7.26 -3.38 -4.20
N GLU A 166 -6.29 -3.70 -5.02
CA GLU A 166 -6.23 -4.90 -5.84
C GLU A 166 -5.72 -6.14 -5.10
N ASP A 167 -5.27 -5.98 -3.85
CA ASP A 167 -4.87 -7.12 -3.04
C ASP A 167 -6.06 -8.00 -2.66
N ALA A 168 -5.90 -9.31 -2.77
CA ALA A 168 -6.94 -10.30 -2.47
C ALA A 168 -7.46 -10.23 -1.04
N THR A 169 -6.66 -9.72 -0.12
CA THR A 169 -6.97 -9.61 1.32
C THR A 169 -7.33 -8.18 1.74
N ALA A 170 -7.29 -7.22 0.82
CA ALA A 170 -7.68 -5.84 1.12
C ALA A 170 -9.17 -5.77 1.45
N LYS A 171 -9.47 -5.28 2.64
CA LYS A 171 -10.85 -4.99 3.03
C LYS A 171 -11.17 -3.54 2.66
N TRP A 172 -12.27 -3.35 1.96
CA TRP A 172 -12.83 -2.02 1.75
C TRP A 172 -13.24 -1.44 3.11
N VAL A 173 -12.76 -0.25 3.42
CA VAL A 173 -13.13 0.51 4.61
C VAL A 173 -14.19 1.54 4.22
#